data_a62cacf2e285fea438b8b73d48d8c302
#
_entry.id   a62cacf2e285fea438b8b73d48d8c302
#
_cell.length_a   1.000
_cell.length_b   1.000
_cell.length_c   1.000
_cell.angle_alpha   90.00
_cell.angle_beta   90.00
_cell.angle_gamma   90.00
#
_symmetry.space_group_name_H-M   'P 1'
#
loop_
_entity.id
_entity.type
_entity.pdbx_description
1 polymer ?
#
loop_
_entity_poly.entity_id
_entity_poly.type
_entity_poly.pdbx_seq_one_letter_code
_entity_poly.pdbx_strand_id
1 'polypeptide(L)'
;IWMTMARDGLMPKKFAEIHPKYKTPGFATIITGLVVGLPIFFTNENMVLDFTSIGTLFAFVLVCGGVLMLSPQSEAELAERATKGKFRIPYINSKFIFPALVLVSAGLIHYLFPTFFSDTFIFHGEHFATNISMAVFFVLCIVMMVLAFMKNLSLIPLLGLVSCCYLLTGMAVSNWKWFGIWLLIGLVFYFSYGFKNSKLNKDLNGDLD
;
A
#
# COMPACT_ATOMS: atom_id res chain seq x y z
N ILE A 1 -8.32 15.23 0.38
CA ILE A 1 -7.26 14.55 -0.38
C ILE A 1 -7.04 15.25 -1.73
N TRP A 2 -8.02 15.41 -2.63
CA TRP A 2 -7.86 16.04 -3.95
C TRP A 2 -7.35 17.47 -3.87
N MET A 3 -7.84 18.26 -2.91
CA MET A 3 -7.38 19.62 -2.66
C MET A 3 -5.90 19.66 -2.23
N THR A 4 -5.44 18.75 -1.37
CA THR A 4 -4.03 18.67 -0.97
C THR A 4 -3.15 18.24 -2.14
N MET A 5 -3.55 17.23 -2.90
CA MET A 5 -2.83 16.81 -4.11
C MET A 5 -2.72 17.94 -5.14
N ALA A 6 -3.77 18.76 -5.31
CA ALA A 6 -3.73 19.93 -6.21
C ALA A 6 -2.79 21.03 -5.68
N ARG A 7 -2.69 21.21 -4.37
CA ARG A 7 -1.71 22.14 -3.75
C ARG A 7 -0.27 21.69 -3.95
N ASP A 8 -0.06 20.37 -3.98
CA ASP A 8 1.27 19.78 -4.22
C ASP A 8 1.63 19.69 -5.72
N GLY A 9 0.73 20.17 -6.60
CA GLY A 9 0.94 20.20 -8.05
C GLY A 9 0.62 18.89 -8.76
N LEU A 10 0.14 17.86 -8.05
CA LEU A 10 -0.20 16.55 -8.60
C LEU A 10 -1.52 16.54 -9.40
N MET A 11 -2.36 17.56 -9.19
CA MET A 11 -3.65 17.72 -9.86
C MET A 11 -3.84 19.16 -10.36
N PRO A 12 -4.77 19.40 -11.32
CA PRO A 12 -5.08 20.75 -11.81
C PRO A 12 -5.46 21.71 -10.68
N LYS A 13 -5.01 22.96 -10.77
CA LYS A 13 -5.21 24.01 -9.73
C LYS A 13 -6.68 24.23 -9.35
N LYS A 14 -7.63 23.98 -10.26
CA LYS A 14 -9.08 24.07 -10.00
C LYS A 14 -9.55 23.21 -8.82
N PHE A 15 -8.89 22.08 -8.55
CA PHE A 15 -9.21 21.23 -7.40
C PHE A 15 -8.75 21.82 -6.06
N ALA A 16 -7.85 22.81 -6.08
CA ALA A 16 -7.39 23.52 -4.90
C ALA A 16 -8.27 24.72 -4.53
N GLU A 17 -9.19 25.14 -5.41
CA GLU A 17 -10.05 26.30 -5.19
C GLU A 17 -11.04 26.06 -4.05
N ILE A 18 -11.13 27.05 -3.16
CA ILE A 18 -12.02 27.05 -2.01
C ILE A 18 -13.16 28.04 -2.28
N HIS A 19 -14.40 27.62 -2.08
CA HIS A 19 -15.56 28.46 -2.25
C HIS A 19 -15.48 29.65 -1.26
N PRO A 20 -15.61 30.94 -1.75
CA PRO A 20 -15.34 32.11 -0.91
C PRO A 20 -16.31 32.24 0.28
N LYS A 21 -17.57 31.84 0.13
CA LYS A 21 -18.59 31.92 1.18
C LYS A 21 -18.55 30.73 2.14
N TYR A 22 -18.45 29.50 1.62
CA TYR A 22 -18.59 28.30 2.44
C TYR A 22 -17.22 27.74 2.90
N LYS A 23 -16.11 28.28 2.40
CA LYS A 23 -14.74 27.84 2.70
C LYS A 23 -14.50 26.33 2.51
N THR A 24 -15.23 25.73 1.56
CA THR A 24 -15.15 24.31 1.21
C THR A 24 -14.65 24.13 -0.22
N PRO A 25 -13.99 23.02 -0.56
CA PRO A 25 -13.53 22.72 -1.92
C PRO A 25 -14.70 22.23 -2.79
N GLY A 26 -15.62 23.15 -3.18
CA GLY A 26 -16.87 22.81 -3.85
C GLY A 26 -16.66 22.03 -5.15
N PHE A 27 -15.75 22.47 -6.01
CA PHE A 27 -15.44 21.79 -7.27
C PHE A 27 -14.96 20.34 -7.05
N ALA A 28 -14.00 20.14 -6.14
CA ALA A 28 -13.51 18.82 -5.81
C ALA A 28 -14.60 17.91 -5.25
N THR A 29 -15.50 18.45 -4.41
CA THR A 29 -16.62 17.71 -3.83
C THR A 29 -17.63 17.25 -4.89
N ILE A 30 -18.00 18.12 -5.83
CA ILE A 30 -18.93 17.77 -6.91
C ILE A 30 -18.34 16.68 -7.80
N ILE A 31 -17.07 16.83 -8.22
CA ILE A 31 -16.40 15.82 -9.05
C ILE A 31 -16.30 14.48 -8.32
N THR A 32 -15.93 14.50 -7.03
CA THR A 32 -15.89 13.27 -6.21
C THR A 32 -17.27 12.62 -6.13
N GLY A 33 -18.33 13.43 -5.90
CA GLY A 33 -19.71 12.95 -5.86
C GLY A 33 -20.13 12.27 -7.17
N LEU A 34 -19.76 12.83 -8.31
CA LEU A 34 -20.06 12.24 -9.62
C LEU A 34 -19.25 10.96 -9.86
N VAL A 35 -17.94 10.98 -9.61
CA VAL A 35 -17.04 9.82 -9.84
C VAL A 35 -17.39 8.64 -8.95
N VAL A 36 -17.84 8.88 -7.73
CA VAL A 36 -18.26 7.83 -6.79
C VAL A 36 -19.73 7.48 -6.97
N GLY A 37 -20.60 8.47 -7.12
CA GLY A 37 -22.05 8.28 -7.16
C GLY A 37 -22.53 7.57 -8.42
N LEU A 38 -21.99 7.91 -9.60
CA LEU A 38 -22.44 7.28 -10.85
C LEU A 38 -22.19 5.76 -10.89
N PRO A 39 -20.99 5.24 -10.55
CA PRO A 39 -20.77 3.80 -10.57
C PRO A 39 -21.65 3.01 -9.59
N ILE A 40 -22.05 3.59 -8.46
CA ILE A 40 -22.88 2.89 -7.45
C ILE A 40 -24.21 2.42 -8.04
N PHE A 41 -24.78 3.14 -9.00
CA PHE A 41 -26.03 2.73 -9.65
C PHE A 41 -25.88 1.48 -10.54
N PHE A 42 -24.67 1.16 -10.95
CA PHE A 42 -24.39 0.05 -11.88
C PHE A 42 -23.60 -1.09 -11.22
N THR A 43 -23.17 -0.94 -9.96
CA THR A 43 -22.35 -1.92 -9.25
C THR A 43 -23.15 -2.59 -8.14
N ASN A 44 -22.83 -3.87 -7.88
CA ASN A 44 -23.37 -4.61 -6.73
C ASN A 44 -22.63 -4.24 -5.45
N GLU A 45 -23.30 -4.33 -4.30
CA GLU A 45 -22.76 -4.06 -2.97
C GLU A 45 -21.41 -4.77 -2.73
N ASN A 46 -21.34 -6.08 -3.01
CA ASN A 46 -20.12 -6.87 -2.83
C ASN A 46 -18.94 -6.30 -3.64
N MET A 47 -19.19 -5.88 -4.87
CA MET A 47 -18.17 -5.29 -5.72
C MET A 47 -17.62 -3.97 -5.14
N VAL A 48 -18.47 -3.14 -4.59
CA VAL A 48 -18.07 -1.87 -3.94
C VAL A 48 -17.23 -2.15 -2.69
N LEU A 49 -17.64 -3.11 -1.86
CA LEU A 49 -16.91 -3.52 -0.67
C LEU A 49 -15.53 -4.08 -1.01
N ASP A 50 -15.45 -4.94 -2.02
CA ASP A 50 -14.21 -5.54 -2.48
C ASP A 50 -13.24 -4.49 -3.04
N PHE A 51 -13.74 -3.54 -3.85
CA PHE A 51 -12.93 -2.43 -4.36
C PHE A 51 -12.39 -1.52 -3.26
N THR A 52 -13.21 -1.22 -2.27
CA THR A 52 -12.79 -0.43 -1.13
C THR A 52 -11.69 -1.16 -0.34
N SER A 53 -11.87 -2.47 -0.15
CA SER A 53 -10.92 -3.31 0.58
C SER A 53 -9.58 -3.41 -0.14
N ILE A 54 -9.58 -3.75 -1.45
CA ILE A 54 -8.33 -3.88 -2.21
C ILE A 54 -7.57 -2.54 -2.32
N GLY A 55 -8.29 -1.44 -2.55
CA GLY A 55 -7.68 -0.10 -2.59
C GLY A 55 -7.05 0.32 -1.27
N THR A 56 -7.73 0.05 -0.16
CA THR A 56 -7.26 0.37 1.19
C THR A 56 -6.05 -0.49 1.57
N LEU A 57 -6.11 -1.80 1.35
CA LEU A 57 -5.00 -2.71 1.63
C LEU A 57 -3.78 -2.37 0.78
N PHE A 58 -3.96 -2.04 -0.50
CA PHE A 58 -2.88 -1.63 -1.37
C PHE A 58 -2.24 -0.31 -0.90
N ALA A 59 -3.04 0.66 -0.47
CA ALA A 59 -2.53 1.89 0.12
C ALA A 59 -1.70 1.62 1.38
N PHE A 60 -2.14 0.71 2.26
CA PHE A 60 -1.36 0.32 3.44
C PHE A 60 -0.05 -0.39 3.07
N VAL A 61 -0.04 -1.24 2.05
CA VAL A 61 1.19 -1.84 1.53
C VAL A 61 2.19 -0.76 1.09
N LEU A 62 1.73 0.26 0.35
CA LEU A 62 2.58 1.37 -0.08
C LEU A 62 3.10 2.20 1.11
N VAL A 63 2.25 2.49 2.09
CA VAL A 63 2.65 3.24 3.30
C VAL A 63 3.66 2.44 4.11
N CYS A 64 3.38 1.17 4.40
CA CYS A 64 4.31 0.31 5.14
C CYS A 64 5.64 0.14 4.40
N GLY A 65 5.60 -0.07 3.08
CA GLY A 65 6.80 -0.12 2.24
C GLY A 65 7.60 1.17 2.26
N GLY A 66 6.93 2.32 2.15
CA GLY A 66 7.56 3.63 2.26
C GLY A 66 8.23 3.87 3.63
N VAL A 67 7.53 3.51 4.71
CA VAL A 67 8.10 3.59 6.06
C VAL A 67 9.31 2.67 6.22
N LEU A 68 9.28 1.46 5.65
CA LEU A 68 10.43 0.55 5.68
C LEU A 68 11.65 1.11 4.93
N MET A 69 11.42 1.79 3.80
CA MET A 69 12.50 2.45 3.06
C MET A 69 13.11 3.64 3.81
N LEU A 70 12.29 4.34 4.61
CA LEU A 70 12.70 5.48 5.43
C LEU A 70 13.16 5.07 6.83
N SER A 71 13.08 3.79 7.19
CA SER A 71 13.53 3.30 8.50
C SER A 71 15.02 3.54 8.68
N PRO A 72 15.45 4.01 9.86
CA PRO A 72 16.86 4.23 10.13
C PRO A 72 17.62 2.91 10.06
N GLN A 73 18.71 2.91 9.29
CA GLN A 73 19.55 1.73 9.09
C GLN A 73 20.76 1.70 10.04
N SER A 74 21.02 2.81 10.75
CA SER A 74 22.13 2.92 11.69
C SER A 74 21.68 3.35 13.09
N GLU A 75 22.44 2.95 14.11
CA GLU A 75 22.22 3.39 15.49
C GLU A 75 22.39 4.91 15.68
N ALA A 76 23.25 5.53 14.89
CA ALA A 76 23.44 6.97 14.91
C ALA A 76 22.20 7.73 14.46
N GLU A 77 21.53 7.28 13.39
CA GLU A 77 20.25 7.84 12.93
C GLU A 77 19.12 7.62 13.93
N LEU A 78 19.12 6.47 14.62
CA LEU A 78 18.16 6.18 15.69
C LEU A 78 18.36 7.16 16.87
N ALA A 79 19.61 7.44 17.25
CA ALA A 79 19.94 8.37 18.29
C ALA A 79 19.55 9.82 17.94
N GLU A 80 19.80 10.25 16.69
CA GLU A 80 19.44 11.57 16.20
C GLU A 80 17.91 11.77 16.16
N ARG A 81 17.17 10.79 15.68
CA ARG A 81 15.69 10.81 15.71
C ARG A 81 15.15 10.75 17.13
N ALA A 82 15.90 10.13 18.05
CA ALA A 82 15.54 10.04 19.45
C ALA A 82 15.48 11.41 20.16
N THR A 83 16.22 12.40 19.70
CA THR A 83 16.26 13.75 20.30
C THR A 83 15.17 14.69 19.78
N LYS A 84 14.55 14.39 18.62
CA LYS A 84 13.66 15.32 17.90
C LYS A 84 12.15 15.17 18.16
N GLY A 85 11.65 14.19 18.93
CA GLY A 85 10.21 13.97 19.07
C GLY A 85 9.72 13.55 20.45
N LYS A 86 8.50 14.02 20.82
CA LYS A 86 7.81 13.67 22.09
C LYS A 86 7.20 12.26 22.08
N PHE A 87 6.79 11.74 20.92
CA PHE A 87 6.18 10.43 20.78
C PHE A 87 7.10 9.49 20.01
N ARG A 88 7.41 8.34 20.59
CA ARG A 88 8.31 7.35 19.98
C ARG A 88 7.58 6.03 19.77
N ILE A 89 7.53 5.57 18.55
CA ILE A 89 7.25 4.17 18.26
C ILE A 89 8.55 3.40 18.57
N PRO A 90 8.51 2.38 19.44
CA PRO A 90 9.72 1.60 19.76
C PRO A 90 10.27 0.97 18.49
N TYR A 91 11.52 1.22 18.19
CA TYR A 91 12.22 0.51 17.13
C TYR A 91 12.53 -0.90 17.61
N ILE A 92 11.88 -1.89 17.00
CA ILE A 92 12.13 -3.30 17.26
C ILE A 92 12.82 -3.87 16.02
N ASN A 93 14.06 -4.34 16.19
CA ASN A 93 14.82 -4.93 15.09
C ASN A 93 14.18 -6.24 14.65
N SER A 94 13.81 -6.32 13.36
CA SER A 94 13.15 -7.49 12.79
C SER A 94 14.09 -8.65 12.47
N LYS A 95 15.42 -8.45 12.55
CA LYS A 95 16.45 -9.36 12.06
C LYS A 95 16.27 -10.82 12.47
N PHE A 96 15.95 -11.06 13.76
CA PHE A 96 15.74 -12.42 14.28
C PHE A 96 14.27 -12.70 14.58
N ILE A 97 13.51 -11.68 14.98
CA ILE A 97 12.12 -11.85 15.41
C ILE A 97 11.23 -12.21 14.22
N PHE A 98 11.40 -11.55 13.08
CA PHE A 98 10.56 -11.80 11.90
C PHE A 98 10.78 -13.20 11.31
N PRO A 99 12.02 -13.69 11.05
CA PRO A 99 12.24 -15.06 10.62
C PRO A 99 11.71 -16.10 11.61
N ALA A 100 11.92 -15.89 12.92
CA ALA A 100 11.41 -16.79 13.95
C ALA A 100 9.86 -16.84 13.92
N LEU A 101 9.20 -15.69 13.79
CA LEU A 101 7.73 -15.61 13.70
C LEU A 101 7.20 -16.31 12.46
N VAL A 102 7.85 -16.12 11.30
CA VAL A 102 7.46 -16.80 10.04
C VAL A 102 7.64 -18.32 10.17
N LEU A 103 8.74 -18.80 10.75
CA LEU A 103 8.96 -20.24 10.94
C LEU A 103 7.96 -20.84 11.94
N VAL A 104 7.69 -20.16 13.04
CA VAL A 104 6.71 -20.61 14.04
C VAL A 104 5.31 -20.64 13.43
N SER A 105 4.91 -19.61 12.68
CA SER A 105 3.60 -19.59 12.01
C SER A 105 3.47 -20.68 10.95
N ALA A 106 4.51 -20.92 10.15
CA ALA A 106 4.53 -21.98 9.15
C ALA A 106 4.46 -23.38 9.81
N GLY A 107 5.20 -23.58 10.90
CA GLY A 107 5.17 -24.83 11.68
C GLY A 107 3.79 -25.08 12.31
N LEU A 108 3.16 -24.02 12.86
CA LEU A 108 1.82 -24.09 13.43
C LEU A 108 0.77 -24.43 12.36
N ILE A 109 0.84 -23.76 11.19
CA ILE A 109 -0.05 -24.05 10.06
C ILE A 109 0.12 -25.50 9.60
N HIS A 110 1.35 -25.97 9.46
CA HIS A 110 1.62 -27.35 9.07
C HIS A 110 1.09 -28.38 10.10
N TYR A 111 1.18 -28.06 11.40
CA TYR A 111 0.66 -28.92 12.46
C TYR A 111 -0.89 -28.95 12.47
N LEU A 112 -1.55 -27.81 12.30
CA LEU A 112 -3.01 -27.70 12.32
C LEU A 112 -3.64 -28.16 10.99
N PHE A 113 -2.98 -27.92 9.87
CA PHE A 113 -3.45 -28.19 8.51
C PHE A 113 -2.34 -28.87 7.68
N PRO A 114 -2.11 -30.18 7.84
CA PRO A 114 -1.00 -30.89 7.19
C PRO A 114 -1.04 -30.82 5.66
N THR A 115 -2.23 -30.75 5.07
CA THR A 115 -2.44 -30.69 3.60
C THR A 115 -2.29 -29.30 3.02
N PHE A 116 -2.31 -28.24 3.84
CA PHE A 116 -2.32 -26.85 3.39
C PHE A 116 -1.21 -26.53 2.40
N PHE A 117 0.03 -26.92 2.70
CA PHE A 117 1.16 -26.68 1.81
C PHE A 117 1.09 -27.52 0.53
N SER A 118 0.65 -28.78 0.61
CA SER A 118 0.48 -29.63 -0.56
C SER A 118 -0.56 -29.06 -1.50
N ASP A 119 -1.71 -28.64 -0.96
CA ASP A 119 -2.84 -28.10 -1.74
C ASP A 119 -2.50 -26.73 -2.37
N THR A 120 -1.72 -25.89 -1.65
CA THR A 120 -1.31 -24.57 -2.15
C THR A 120 -0.36 -24.65 -3.35
N PHE A 121 0.47 -25.69 -3.46
CA PHE A 121 1.41 -25.85 -4.57
C PHE A 121 0.87 -26.68 -5.74
N ILE A 122 -0.41 -27.05 -5.73
CA ILE A 122 -1.08 -27.67 -6.88
C ILE A 122 -1.55 -26.57 -7.84
N PHE A 123 -0.83 -26.40 -8.97
CA PHE A 123 -1.11 -25.38 -9.97
C PHE A 123 -2.04 -25.84 -11.10
N HIS A 124 -3.05 -26.70 -10.77
CA HIS A 124 -4.02 -27.18 -11.76
C HIS A 124 -5.44 -27.05 -11.20
N GLY A 125 -6.42 -26.77 -12.11
CA GLY A 125 -7.84 -26.72 -11.78
C GLY A 125 -8.40 -25.37 -11.40
N GLU A 126 -9.55 -25.35 -10.74
CA GLU A 126 -10.31 -24.13 -10.43
C GLU A 126 -9.63 -23.19 -9.43
N HIS A 127 -8.69 -23.70 -8.63
CA HIS A 127 -7.96 -22.94 -7.61
C HIS A 127 -6.64 -22.34 -8.12
N PHE A 128 -6.35 -22.44 -9.42
CA PHE A 128 -5.09 -21.96 -10.01
C PHE A 128 -4.71 -20.51 -9.63
N ALA A 129 -5.68 -19.60 -9.72
CA ALA A 129 -5.42 -18.19 -9.43
C ALA A 129 -5.17 -17.90 -7.95
N THR A 130 -5.90 -18.58 -7.06
CA THR A 130 -5.70 -18.46 -5.61
C THR A 130 -4.35 -19.04 -5.19
N ASN A 131 -3.97 -20.17 -5.77
CA ASN A 131 -2.69 -20.83 -5.48
C ASN A 131 -1.50 -20.00 -5.98
N ILE A 132 -1.63 -19.33 -7.14
CA ILE A 132 -0.62 -18.36 -7.61
C ILE A 132 -0.47 -17.19 -6.62
N SER A 133 -1.58 -16.61 -6.17
CA SER A 133 -1.54 -15.49 -5.23
C SER A 133 -0.83 -15.89 -3.94
N MET A 134 -1.12 -17.09 -3.43
CA MET A 134 -0.43 -17.65 -2.25
C MET A 134 1.05 -17.92 -2.51
N ALA A 135 1.41 -18.48 -3.66
CA ALA A 135 2.80 -18.71 -4.02
C ALA A 135 3.60 -17.39 -4.10
N VAL A 136 3.02 -16.35 -4.71
CA VAL A 136 3.61 -15.00 -4.75
C VAL A 136 3.79 -14.45 -3.33
N PHE A 137 2.82 -14.65 -2.45
CA PHE A 137 2.92 -14.25 -1.05
C PHE A 137 4.07 -14.97 -0.31
N PHE A 138 4.25 -16.27 -0.50
CA PHE A 138 5.37 -17.01 0.09
C PHE A 138 6.72 -16.50 -0.42
N VAL A 139 6.83 -16.24 -1.73
CA VAL A 139 8.05 -15.63 -2.30
C VAL A 139 8.31 -14.26 -1.67
N LEU A 140 7.28 -13.44 -1.51
CA LEU A 140 7.38 -12.14 -0.84
C LEU A 140 7.85 -12.29 0.61
N CYS A 141 7.31 -13.24 1.38
CA CYS A 141 7.75 -13.52 2.75
C CYS A 141 9.24 -13.91 2.81
N ILE A 142 9.70 -14.75 1.87
CA ILE A 142 11.11 -15.13 1.78
C ILE A 142 12.00 -13.92 1.46
N VAL A 143 11.60 -13.11 0.47
CA VAL A 143 12.33 -11.87 0.12
C VAL A 143 12.39 -10.92 1.31
N MET A 144 11.28 -10.71 2.01
CA MET A 144 11.24 -9.84 3.19
C MET A 144 12.04 -10.41 4.35
N MET A 145 12.12 -11.75 4.50
CA MET A 145 12.98 -12.41 5.48
C MET A 145 14.46 -12.12 5.18
N VAL A 146 14.88 -12.27 3.93
CA VAL A 146 16.26 -11.96 3.51
C VAL A 146 16.58 -10.48 3.71
N LEU A 147 15.67 -9.58 3.32
CA LEU A 147 15.84 -8.14 3.51
C LEU A 147 15.89 -7.75 4.99
N ALA A 148 15.06 -8.36 5.84
CA ALA A 148 15.08 -8.14 7.28
C ALA A 148 16.42 -8.59 7.91
N PHE A 149 17.00 -9.66 7.38
CA PHE A 149 18.31 -10.15 7.84
C PHE A 149 19.47 -9.26 7.36
N MET A 150 19.42 -8.78 6.11
CA MET A 150 20.47 -7.93 5.52
C MET A 150 20.40 -6.47 6.00
N LYS A 151 19.19 -5.95 6.21
CA LYS A 151 18.94 -4.57 6.63
C LYS A 151 18.27 -4.56 8.00
N ASN A 152 18.61 -3.58 8.84
CA ASN A 152 17.96 -3.41 10.15
C ASN A 152 16.56 -2.80 9.96
N LEU A 153 15.60 -3.60 9.49
CA LEU A 153 14.23 -3.14 9.27
C LEU A 153 13.44 -3.08 10.58
N SER A 154 12.51 -2.14 10.68
CA SER A 154 11.57 -2.08 11.80
C SER A 154 10.52 -3.18 11.69
N LEU A 155 10.29 -3.91 12.78
CA LEU A 155 9.36 -5.04 12.83
C LEU A 155 7.90 -4.62 12.56
N ILE A 156 7.45 -3.49 13.12
CA ILE A 156 6.05 -3.06 13.05
C ILE A 156 5.59 -2.80 11.61
N PRO A 157 6.27 -1.95 10.81
CA PRO A 157 5.89 -1.76 9.41
C PRO A 157 6.03 -3.01 8.56
N LEU A 158 7.01 -3.88 8.88
CA LEU A 158 7.23 -5.14 8.19
C LEU A 158 6.05 -6.10 8.39
N LEU A 159 5.57 -6.25 9.63
CA LEU A 159 4.38 -7.05 9.93
C LEU A 159 3.13 -6.46 9.27
N GLY A 160 2.97 -5.14 9.28
CA GLY A 160 1.88 -4.46 8.59
C GLY A 160 1.87 -4.75 7.08
N LEU A 161 3.03 -4.66 6.43
CA LEU A 161 3.17 -4.98 5.01
C LEU A 161 2.79 -6.42 4.71
N VAL A 162 3.36 -7.38 5.45
CA VAL A 162 3.10 -8.81 5.25
C VAL A 162 1.64 -9.15 5.51
N SER A 163 1.04 -8.61 6.57
CA SER A 163 -0.39 -8.82 6.88
C SER A 163 -1.31 -8.29 5.77
N CYS A 164 -1.05 -7.08 5.26
CA CYS A 164 -1.82 -6.53 4.15
C CYS A 164 -1.66 -7.34 2.86
N CYS A 165 -0.44 -7.79 2.55
CA CYS A 165 -0.19 -8.67 1.40
C CYS A 165 -0.91 -10.01 1.54
N TYR A 166 -0.95 -10.60 2.74
CA TYR A 166 -1.71 -11.82 3.00
C TYR A 166 -3.20 -11.61 2.73
N LEU A 167 -3.80 -10.55 3.25
CA LEU A 167 -5.22 -10.24 3.03
C LEU A 167 -5.54 -10.01 1.54
N LEU A 168 -4.59 -9.44 0.79
CA LEU A 168 -4.73 -9.26 -0.67
C LEU A 168 -4.78 -10.59 -1.43
N THR A 169 -4.19 -11.68 -0.92
CA THR A 169 -4.27 -13.00 -1.58
C THR A 169 -5.67 -13.59 -1.58
N GLY A 170 -6.51 -13.22 -0.60
CA GLY A 170 -7.91 -13.65 -0.51
C GLY A 170 -8.87 -12.92 -1.47
N MET A 171 -8.40 -11.90 -2.20
CA MET A 171 -9.25 -11.14 -3.13
C MET A 171 -9.50 -11.90 -4.43
N ALA A 172 -10.73 -11.84 -4.93
CA ALA A 172 -11.11 -12.46 -6.20
C ALA A 172 -10.33 -11.86 -7.38
N VAL A 173 -10.00 -12.71 -8.36
CA VAL A 173 -9.23 -12.30 -9.57
C VAL A 173 -9.95 -11.22 -10.38
N SER A 174 -11.29 -11.24 -10.41
CA SER A 174 -12.09 -10.20 -11.05
C SER A 174 -11.82 -8.81 -10.46
N ASN A 175 -11.67 -8.73 -9.15
CA ASN A 175 -11.40 -7.48 -8.45
C ASN A 175 -9.99 -6.95 -8.77
N TRP A 176 -9.00 -7.83 -8.90
CA TRP A 176 -7.66 -7.47 -9.34
C TRP A 176 -7.63 -6.89 -10.76
N LYS A 177 -8.44 -7.43 -11.69
CA LYS A 177 -8.54 -6.91 -13.07
C LYS A 177 -9.09 -5.47 -13.07
N TRP A 178 -10.19 -5.24 -12.37
CA TRP A 178 -10.79 -3.91 -12.28
C TRP A 178 -9.90 -2.92 -11.53
N PHE A 179 -9.31 -3.35 -10.41
CA PHE A 179 -8.34 -2.53 -9.69
C PHE A 179 -7.13 -2.16 -10.58
N GLY A 180 -6.60 -3.12 -11.36
CA GLY A 180 -5.50 -2.90 -12.30
C GLY A 180 -5.86 -1.85 -13.36
N ILE A 181 -7.08 -1.88 -13.92
CA ILE A 181 -7.55 -0.88 -14.87
C ILE A 181 -7.55 0.52 -14.23
N TRP A 182 -8.12 0.65 -13.04
CA TRP A 182 -8.14 1.91 -12.30
C TRP A 182 -6.74 2.40 -11.94
N LEU A 183 -5.87 1.50 -11.52
CA LEU A 183 -4.47 1.82 -11.22
C LEU A 183 -3.75 2.33 -12.47
N LEU A 184 -3.93 1.69 -13.63
CA LEU A 184 -3.34 2.14 -14.88
C LEU A 184 -3.83 3.53 -15.28
N ILE A 185 -5.13 3.80 -15.18
CA ILE A 185 -5.70 5.13 -15.44
C ILE A 185 -5.04 6.17 -14.51
N GLY A 186 -4.92 5.86 -13.22
CA GLY A 186 -4.27 6.73 -12.24
C GLY A 186 -2.78 6.97 -12.57
N LEU A 187 -2.04 5.95 -12.98
CA LEU A 187 -0.63 6.07 -13.38
C LEU A 187 -0.47 6.90 -14.65
N VAL A 188 -1.32 6.69 -15.66
CA VAL A 188 -1.29 7.51 -16.89
C VAL A 188 -1.52 8.98 -16.54
N PHE A 189 -2.50 9.27 -15.69
CA PHE A 189 -2.74 10.63 -15.23
C PHE A 189 -1.55 11.19 -14.44
N TYR A 190 -0.96 10.40 -13.55
CA TYR A 190 0.21 10.78 -12.77
C TYR A 190 1.42 11.12 -13.65
N PHE A 191 1.78 10.24 -14.59
CA PHE A 191 2.93 10.48 -15.45
C PHE A 191 2.69 11.59 -16.48
N SER A 192 1.45 11.75 -16.94
CA SER A 192 1.10 12.80 -17.93
C SER A 192 1.12 14.19 -17.32
N TYR A 193 0.59 14.34 -16.10
CA TYR A 193 0.39 15.64 -15.46
C TYR A 193 1.14 15.77 -14.13
N GLY A 194 0.95 14.83 -13.20
CA GLY A 194 1.44 14.95 -11.82
C GLY A 194 2.97 15.02 -11.73
N PHE A 195 3.66 14.14 -12.45
CA PHE A 195 5.12 14.09 -12.41
C PHE A 195 5.79 15.39 -12.86
N LYS A 196 5.26 16.02 -13.92
CA LYS A 196 5.82 17.27 -14.46
C LYS A 196 5.53 18.50 -13.59
N ASN A 197 4.37 18.51 -12.91
CA ASN A 197 3.88 19.68 -12.17
C ASN A 197 4.08 19.56 -10.65
N SER A 198 4.62 18.42 -10.17
CA SER A 198 4.90 18.21 -8.75
C SER A 198 5.88 19.25 -8.21
N LYS A 199 5.55 19.85 -7.08
CA LYS A 199 6.45 20.78 -6.38
C LYS A 199 7.78 20.12 -6.03
N LEU A 200 7.75 18.87 -5.59
CA LEU A 200 8.96 18.12 -5.25
C LEU A 200 9.93 18.02 -6.44
N ASN A 201 9.40 17.83 -7.65
CA ASN A 201 10.22 17.75 -8.86
C ASN A 201 10.81 19.13 -9.24
N LYS A 202 10.06 20.20 -9.01
CA LYS A 202 10.56 21.58 -9.19
C LYS A 202 11.65 21.93 -8.20
N ASP A 203 11.47 21.59 -6.93
CA ASP A 203 12.48 21.81 -5.88
C ASP A 203 13.77 21.05 -6.17
N LEU A 204 13.69 19.82 -6.73
CA LEU A 204 14.86 19.03 -7.13
C LEU A 204 15.58 19.58 -8.37
N ASN A 205 14.86 20.21 -9.29
CA ASN A 205 15.43 20.78 -10.52
C ASN A 205 15.91 22.23 -10.38
N GLY A 206 15.76 22.84 -9.19
CA GLY A 206 16.20 24.21 -8.93
C GLY A 206 15.34 25.30 -9.57
N ASP A 207 14.17 24.97 -10.11
CA ASP A 207 13.19 25.90 -10.68
C ASP A 207 12.32 26.50 -9.56
N LEU A 208 12.98 27.23 -8.64
CA LEU A 208 12.31 28.06 -7.65
C LEU A 208 12.22 29.49 -8.24
N ASP A 209 11.08 29.81 -8.88
CA ASP A 209 10.61 31.16 -9.10
C ASP A 209 9.63 31.58 -8.01
#